data_1faab61e2ee34ffb2cf37387b6910e8d
#
_entry.id   1faab61e2ee34ffb2cf37387b6910e8d
#
_cell.length_a   1.000
_cell.length_b   1.000
_cell.length_c   1.000
_cell.angle_alpha   90.00
_cell.angle_beta   90.00
_cell.angle_gamma   90.00
#
_symmetry.space_group_name_H-M   'P 1'
#
loop_
_entity.id
_entity.type
_entity.pdbx_description
1 polymer ?
#
loop_
_entity_poly.entity_id
_entity_poly.type
_entity_poly.pdbx_seq_one_letter_code
_entity_poly.pdbx_strand_id
1 'polypeptide(L)'
;VLPESLKSQLVDDWENITRKEQLVPLPRTPNVKQILQEFAERHRPSDARSSHVLSEVLAGLQLYFDKSLAQNLLYRFEREQYVQMRKLHGPQARDEEPKPVRRGRAAQQEVPVNAAGQLDLEASDMYGAEHLLRLFVNLPDIVSHTSMDPASVSLLRDHVHAFLAFLAQEQARLFCQAYQEPSPAYHRLH
;
A
#
# COMPACT_ATOMS: atom_id res chain seq x y z
N VAL A 1 -8.04 -15.34 -9.28
CA VAL A 1 -7.04 -15.24 -10.37
C VAL A 1 -6.88 -13.77 -10.75
N LEU A 2 -5.64 -13.31 -10.93
CA LEU A 2 -5.34 -11.92 -11.31
C LEU A 2 -5.84 -11.66 -12.76
N PRO A 3 -6.57 -10.56 -13.03
CA PRO A 3 -6.95 -10.15 -14.38
C PRO A 3 -5.75 -9.99 -15.31
N GLU A 4 -5.91 -10.32 -16.61
CA GLU A 4 -4.80 -10.31 -17.57
C GLU A 4 -4.20 -8.90 -17.76
N SER A 5 -5.05 -7.87 -17.77
CA SER A 5 -4.59 -6.48 -17.86
C SER A 5 -3.69 -6.07 -16.67
N LEU A 6 -3.97 -6.58 -15.47
CA LEU A 6 -3.14 -6.31 -14.29
C LEU A 6 -1.85 -7.14 -14.29
N LYS A 7 -1.83 -8.31 -14.93
CA LYS A 7 -0.57 -9.06 -15.13
C LYS A 7 0.36 -8.31 -16.08
N SER A 8 -0.17 -7.80 -17.19
CA SER A 8 0.61 -6.95 -18.09
C SER A 8 1.17 -5.72 -17.37
N GLN A 9 0.36 -5.07 -16.53
CA GLN A 9 0.80 -3.95 -15.71
C GLN A 9 1.96 -4.30 -14.77
N LEU A 10 1.95 -5.49 -14.17
CA LEU A 10 3.06 -5.97 -13.34
C LEU A 10 4.34 -6.21 -14.13
N VAL A 11 4.22 -6.73 -15.36
CA VAL A 11 5.38 -6.93 -16.25
C VAL A 11 5.98 -5.60 -16.67
N ASP A 12 5.14 -4.65 -17.09
CA ASP A 12 5.57 -3.31 -17.47
C ASP A 12 6.24 -2.57 -16.30
N ASP A 13 5.67 -2.66 -15.11
CA ASP A 13 6.23 -2.11 -13.88
C ASP A 13 7.62 -2.72 -13.58
N TRP A 14 7.72 -4.04 -13.63
CA TRP A 14 8.99 -4.75 -13.45
C TRP A 14 10.04 -4.33 -14.47
N GLU A 15 9.69 -4.25 -15.77
CA GLU A 15 10.61 -3.82 -16.81
C GLU A 15 11.09 -2.38 -16.63
N ASN A 16 10.17 -1.47 -16.31
CA ASN A 16 10.51 -0.06 -16.11
C ASN A 16 11.51 0.11 -14.96
N ILE A 17 11.32 -0.59 -13.86
CA ILE A 17 12.17 -0.43 -12.66
C ILE A 17 13.46 -1.23 -12.79
N THR A 18 13.40 -2.51 -13.22
CA THR A 18 14.57 -3.38 -13.14
C THR A 18 15.44 -3.36 -14.39
N ARG A 19 14.87 -3.10 -15.57
CA ARG A 19 15.61 -3.06 -16.85
C ARG A 19 15.92 -1.65 -17.32
N LYS A 20 14.95 -0.73 -17.18
CA LYS A 20 15.12 0.66 -17.61
C LYS A 20 15.63 1.57 -16.50
N GLU A 21 15.76 1.04 -15.28
CA GLU A 21 16.22 1.78 -14.10
C GLU A 21 15.44 3.07 -13.86
N GLN A 22 14.12 3.00 -14.07
CA GLN A 22 13.19 4.09 -13.83
C GLN A 22 12.47 3.89 -12.50
N LEU A 23 11.95 4.96 -11.93
CA LEU A 23 11.25 4.96 -10.64
C LEU A 23 9.82 5.47 -10.80
N VAL A 24 8.93 4.94 -9.97
CA VAL A 24 7.59 5.52 -9.81
C VAL A 24 7.74 6.86 -9.09
N PRO A 25 7.15 7.95 -9.64
CA PRO A 25 7.17 9.24 -8.94
C PRO A 25 6.41 9.17 -7.62
N LEU A 26 7.06 9.58 -6.53
CA LEU A 26 6.50 9.59 -5.19
C LEU A 26 6.43 11.03 -4.65
N PRO A 27 5.47 11.37 -3.79
CA PRO A 27 4.31 10.55 -3.38
C PRO A 27 3.29 10.37 -4.52
N ARG A 28 2.59 9.24 -4.49
CA ARG A 28 1.54 8.92 -5.48
C ARG A 28 0.21 9.58 -5.12
N THR A 29 -0.53 9.99 -6.16
CA THR A 29 -1.91 10.43 -6.07
C THR A 29 -2.71 9.78 -7.22
N PRO A 30 -3.74 8.96 -6.93
CA PRO A 30 -4.15 8.55 -5.59
C PRO A 30 -3.13 7.60 -4.91
N ASN A 31 -2.99 7.71 -3.60
CA ASN A 31 -2.20 6.80 -2.79
C ASN A 31 -3.03 5.56 -2.36
N VAL A 32 -2.39 4.58 -1.73
CA VAL A 32 -3.06 3.34 -1.31
C VAL A 32 -4.27 3.59 -0.41
N LYS A 33 -4.17 4.48 0.56
CA LYS A 33 -5.31 4.83 1.43
C LYS A 33 -6.49 5.37 0.64
N GLN A 34 -6.24 6.28 -0.28
CA GLN A 34 -7.27 6.88 -1.13
C GLN A 34 -7.91 5.84 -2.05
N ILE A 35 -7.12 4.93 -2.61
CA ILE A 35 -7.62 3.84 -3.47
C ILE A 35 -8.54 2.89 -2.68
N LEU A 36 -8.12 2.48 -1.47
CA LEU A 36 -8.91 1.62 -0.61
C LEU A 36 -10.20 2.31 -0.15
N GLN A 37 -10.14 3.59 0.20
CA GLN A 37 -11.30 4.37 0.59
C GLN A 37 -12.29 4.52 -0.58
N GLU A 38 -11.81 4.85 -1.78
CA GLU A 38 -12.65 4.96 -2.97
C GLU A 38 -13.35 3.65 -3.29
N PHE A 39 -12.66 2.53 -3.18
CA PHE A 39 -13.26 1.22 -3.33
C PHE A 39 -14.37 0.97 -2.30
N ALA A 40 -14.11 1.29 -1.02
CA ALA A 40 -15.10 1.14 0.04
C ALA A 40 -16.37 1.95 -0.21
N GLU A 41 -16.23 3.17 -0.72
CA GLU A 41 -17.36 4.05 -1.04
C GLU A 41 -18.18 3.51 -2.22
N ARG A 42 -17.51 3.05 -3.28
CA ARG A 42 -18.16 2.52 -4.49
C ARG A 42 -18.83 1.16 -4.29
N HIS A 43 -18.27 0.33 -3.41
CA HIS A 43 -18.72 -1.05 -3.17
C HIS A 43 -19.37 -1.24 -1.79
N ARG A 44 -19.88 -0.15 -1.22
CA ARG A 44 -20.49 -0.18 0.11
C ARG A 44 -21.74 -1.07 0.10
N PRO A 45 -21.75 -2.17 0.89
CA PRO A 45 -22.93 -3.01 1.04
C PRO A 45 -24.08 -2.23 1.69
N SER A 46 -25.32 -2.66 1.38
CA SER A 46 -26.52 -2.06 1.95
C SER A 46 -26.74 -2.40 3.43
N ASP A 47 -26.22 -3.53 3.86
CA ASP A 47 -26.34 -3.96 5.26
C ASP A 47 -25.11 -3.61 6.09
N ALA A 48 -25.34 -3.29 7.36
CA ALA A 48 -24.30 -2.81 8.28
C ALA A 48 -23.23 -3.87 8.57
N ARG A 49 -23.61 -5.18 8.60
CA ARG A 49 -22.66 -6.26 8.90
C ARG A 49 -21.66 -6.44 7.75
N SER A 50 -22.12 -6.53 6.53
CA SER A 50 -21.25 -6.65 5.35
C SER A 50 -20.39 -5.41 5.15
N SER A 51 -20.92 -4.22 5.46
CA SER A 51 -20.16 -2.97 5.44
C SER A 51 -19.03 -2.98 6.48
N HIS A 52 -19.28 -3.50 7.68
CA HIS A 52 -18.24 -3.65 8.71
C HIS A 52 -17.17 -4.64 8.27
N VAL A 53 -17.56 -5.79 7.73
CA VAL A 53 -16.61 -6.79 7.21
C VAL A 53 -15.73 -6.22 6.10
N LEU A 54 -16.30 -5.49 5.15
CA LEU A 54 -15.54 -4.82 4.10
C LEU A 54 -14.50 -3.86 4.71
N SER A 55 -14.92 -3.04 5.68
CA SER A 55 -14.02 -2.11 6.38
C SER A 55 -12.86 -2.83 7.07
N GLU A 56 -13.11 -3.95 7.75
CA GLU A 56 -12.08 -4.77 8.39
C GLU A 56 -11.10 -5.37 7.37
N VAL A 57 -11.60 -5.88 6.25
CA VAL A 57 -10.75 -6.43 5.17
C VAL A 57 -9.83 -5.35 4.61
N LEU A 58 -10.37 -4.16 4.31
CA LEU A 58 -9.57 -3.08 3.74
C LEU A 58 -8.55 -2.53 4.75
N ALA A 59 -8.92 -2.40 6.02
CA ALA A 59 -8.00 -2.02 7.09
C ALA A 59 -6.86 -3.05 7.25
N GLY A 60 -7.18 -4.34 7.17
CA GLY A 60 -6.20 -5.42 7.19
C GLY A 60 -5.23 -5.35 5.99
N LEU A 61 -5.74 -5.12 4.79
CA LEU A 61 -4.91 -4.96 3.58
C LEU A 61 -3.97 -3.75 3.70
N GLN A 62 -4.47 -2.62 4.19
CA GLN A 62 -3.66 -1.42 4.41
C GLN A 62 -2.55 -1.69 5.42
N LEU A 63 -2.89 -2.23 6.59
CA LEU A 63 -1.91 -2.55 7.64
C LEU A 63 -0.84 -3.52 7.14
N TYR A 64 -1.26 -4.53 6.38
CA TYR A 64 -0.33 -5.48 5.80
C TYR A 64 0.58 -4.83 4.76
N PHE A 65 0.04 -3.95 3.92
CA PHE A 65 0.82 -3.16 2.97
C PHE A 65 1.89 -2.33 3.69
N ASP A 66 1.52 -1.58 4.71
CA ASP A 66 2.44 -0.71 5.46
C ASP A 66 3.59 -1.50 6.09
N LYS A 67 3.31 -2.71 6.57
CA LYS A 67 4.33 -3.57 7.18
C LYS A 67 5.20 -4.33 6.19
N SER A 68 4.65 -4.71 5.04
CA SER A 68 5.34 -5.57 4.07
C SER A 68 6.09 -4.79 2.98
N LEU A 69 5.80 -3.50 2.77
CA LEU A 69 6.37 -2.72 1.66
C LEU A 69 7.88 -2.83 1.62
N ALA A 70 8.56 -2.44 2.69
CA ALA A 70 10.01 -2.38 2.73
C ALA A 70 10.70 -3.74 2.59
N GLN A 71 10.04 -4.81 3.02
CA GLN A 71 10.60 -6.16 3.03
C GLN A 71 10.37 -6.92 1.73
N ASN A 72 9.13 -6.82 1.20
CA ASN A 72 8.65 -7.76 0.18
C ASN A 72 8.16 -7.11 -1.12
N LEU A 73 7.84 -5.79 -1.12
CA LEU A 73 7.17 -5.17 -2.27
C LEU A 73 8.07 -4.24 -3.09
N LEU A 74 9.28 -3.96 -2.61
CA LEU A 74 10.24 -3.09 -3.30
C LEU A 74 11.27 -3.91 -4.08
N TYR A 75 11.46 -3.58 -5.34
CA TYR A 75 12.61 -4.04 -6.09
C TYR A 75 13.89 -3.41 -5.54
N ARG A 76 15.03 -4.04 -5.80
CA ARG A 76 16.32 -3.57 -5.28
C ARG A 76 16.59 -2.11 -5.61
N PHE A 77 16.28 -1.70 -6.82
CA PHE A 77 16.50 -0.35 -7.32
C PHE A 77 15.66 0.72 -6.61
N GLU A 78 14.48 0.38 -6.07
CA GLU A 78 13.60 1.31 -5.36
C GLU A 78 13.99 1.54 -3.89
N ARG A 79 14.88 0.73 -3.33
CA ARG A 79 15.20 0.76 -1.88
C ARG A 79 15.79 2.08 -1.43
N GLU A 80 16.64 2.71 -2.24
CA GLU A 80 17.20 4.02 -1.92
C GLU A 80 16.12 5.11 -1.96
N GLN A 81 15.21 5.09 -2.94
CA GLN A 81 14.07 5.99 -2.98
C GLN A 81 13.22 5.86 -1.71
N TYR A 82 12.96 4.63 -1.26
CA TYR A 82 12.25 4.40 -0.01
C TYR A 82 12.97 5.01 1.19
N VAL A 83 14.29 4.83 1.30
CA VAL A 83 15.07 5.42 2.39
C VAL A 83 15.00 6.94 2.37
N GLN A 84 15.07 7.56 1.19
CA GLN A 84 14.94 9.02 1.03
C GLN A 84 13.53 9.51 1.42
N MET A 85 12.49 8.81 0.98
CA MET A 85 11.10 9.14 1.34
C MET A 85 10.85 8.99 2.85
N ARG A 86 11.40 7.95 3.48
CA ARG A 86 11.30 7.77 4.94
C ARG A 86 12.02 8.85 5.72
N LYS A 87 13.18 9.33 5.25
CA LYS A 87 13.89 10.45 5.87
C LYS A 87 13.11 11.76 5.78
N LEU A 88 12.38 11.96 4.69
CA LEU A 88 11.61 13.19 4.46
C LEU A 88 10.24 13.18 5.15
N HIS A 89 9.57 12.04 5.20
CA HIS A 89 8.15 11.95 5.55
C HIS A 89 7.81 10.80 6.50
N GLY A 90 8.74 9.90 6.81
CA GLY A 90 8.45 8.73 7.61
C GLY A 90 8.47 8.99 9.12
N PRO A 91 7.81 8.11 9.91
CA PRO A 91 7.96 8.11 11.35
C PRO A 91 9.44 7.91 11.70
N GLN A 92 10.00 8.85 12.43
CA GLN A 92 11.34 8.66 13.00
C GLN A 92 11.24 7.52 14.01
N ALA A 93 12.19 6.58 13.95
CA ALA A 93 12.30 5.52 14.93
C ALA A 93 12.28 6.15 16.33
N ARG A 94 11.17 6.01 17.03
CA ARG A 94 11.09 6.35 18.45
C ARG A 94 11.91 5.26 19.15
N ASP A 95 13.02 5.64 19.76
CA ASP A 95 13.64 4.81 20.78
C ASP A 95 12.52 4.42 21.75
N GLU A 96 12.26 3.13 21.85
CA GLU A 96 11.19 2.57 22.66
C GLU A 96 11.48 2.79 24.14
N GLU A 97 11.00 3.89 24.70
CA GLU A 97 10.69 3.94 26.12
C GLU A 97 9.18 3.78 26.32
N PRO A 98 8.74 2.77 27.09
CA PRO A 98 7.31 2.55 27.33
C PRO A 98 6.77 3.64 28.26
N LYS A 99 6.02 4.59 27.72
CA LYS A 99 5.29 5.56 28.53
C LYS A 99 3.99 4.96 29.07
N PRO A 100 3.65 5.22 30.35
CA PRO A 100 2.46 4.65 30.99
C PRO A 100 1.16 5.19 30.37
N VAL A 101 0.25 4.25 30.08
CA VAL A 101 -1.09 4.51 29.55
C VAL A 101 -1.90 5.37 30.53
N ARG A 102 -2.12 6.63 30.23
CA ARG A 102 -3.17 7.43 30.88
C ARG A 102 -4.50 7.23 30.13
N ARG A 103 -5.42 6.54 30.78
CA ARG A 103 -6.83 6.48 30.38
C ARG A 103 -7.47 7.87 30.54
N GLY A 104 -8.12 8.33 29.48
CA GLY A 104 -9.13 9.37 29.63
C GLY A 104 -9.16 10.44 28.54
N ARG A 105 -10.30 10.49 27.86
CA ARG A 105 -10.89 11.53 27.02
C ARG A 105 -10.76 11.36 25.50
N ALA A 106 -11.92 11.52 24.87
CA ALA A 106 -12.21 11.44 23.45
C ALA A 106 -11.09 12.06 22.58
N ALA A 107 -10.46 11.22 21.76
CA ALA A 107 -9.42 11.63 20.85
C ALA A 107 -10.07 12.25 19.61
N GLN A 108 -9.93 13.55 19.45
CA GLN A 108 -9.81 14.14 18.12
C GLN A 108 -8.62 13.47 17.47
N GLN A 109 -8.76 13.02 16.21
CA GLN A 109 -7.70 12.42 15.44
C GLN A 109 -6.62 13.49 15.20
N GLU A 110 -5.66 13.59 16.09
CA GLU A 110 -4.45 14.37 15.86
C GLU A 110 -3.62 13.63 14.81
N VAL A 111 -3.43 14.27 13.67
CA VAL A 111 -2.51 13.77 12.62
C VAL A 111 -1.12 13.72 13.23
N PRO A 112 -0.46 12.56 13.29
CA PRO A 112 0.87 12.46 13.87
C PRO A 112 1.87 13.29 13.07
N VAL A 113 2.58 14.19 13.74
CA VAL A 113 3.67 14.96 13.16
C VAL A 113 4.99 14.55 13.82
N ASN A 114 6.07 14.54 13.04
CA ASN A 114 7.40 14.26 13.57
C ASN A 114 7.95 15.45 14.40
N ALA A 115 9.12 15.26 15.02
CA ALA A 115 9.77 16.29 15.83
C ALA A 115 10.10 17.59 15.08
N ALA A 116 10.09 17.57 13.74
CA ALA A 116 10.28 18.73 12.86
C ALA A 116 8.94 19.36 12.42
N GLY A 117 7.78 18.89 12.94
CA GLY A 117 6.46 19.38 12.56
C GLY A 117 5.96 18.88 11.21
N GLN A 118 6.62 17.89 10.61
CA GLN A 118 6.23 17.27 9.36
C GLN A 118 5.28 16.09 9.64
N LEU A 119 4.36 15.82 8.70
CA LEU A 119 3.45 14.69 8.76
C LEU A 119 4.23 13.37 8.81
N ASP A 120 3.86 12.53 9.77
CA ASP A 120 4.41 11.18 9.93
C ASP A 120 3.64 10.24 8.98
N LEU A 121 4.11 10.13 7.73
CA LEU A 121 3.41 9.38 6.68
C LEU A 121 3.77 7.90 6.71
N GLU A 122 2.74 7.06 6.67
CA GLU A 122 2.88 5.62 6.44
C GLU A 122 3.15 5.30 4.96
N ALA A 123 3.52 4.07 4.66
CA ALA A 123 3.76 3.64 3.28
C ALA A 123 2.52 3.82 2.41
N SER A 124 1.33 3.54 2.94
CA SER A 124 0.05 3.71 2.27
C SER A 124 -0.33 5.17 1.97
N ASP A 125 0.33 6.14 2.60
CA ASP A 125 0.20 7.56 2.30
C ASP A 125 1.10 8.02 1.14
N MET A 126 2.18 7.27 0.86
CA MET A 126 3.22 7.65 -0.10
C MET A 126 3.12 6.88 -1.43
N TYR A 127 2.78 5.60 -1.35
CA TYR A 127 2.76 4.66 -2.48
C TYR A 127 1.37 4.50 -3.08
N GLY A 128 1.29 4.02 -4.31
CA GLY A 128 0.05 3.89 -5.07
C GLY A 128 -0.27 2.47 -5.55
N ALA A 129 -1.05 2.41 -6.63
CA ALA A 129 -1.60 1.17 -7.17
C ALA A 129 -0.52 0.17 -7.61
N GLU A 130 0.63 0.63 -8.10
CA GLU A 130 1.74 -0.20 -8.57
C GLU A 130 2.20 -1.16 -7.47
N HIS A 131 2.55 -0.59 -6.33
CA HIS A 131 3.04 -1.34 -5.18
C HIS A 131 1.93 -2.14 -4.49
N LEU A 132 0.70 -1.60 -4.46
CA LEU A 132 -0.47 -2.33 -3.96
C LEU A 132 -0.76 -3.58 -4.80
N LEU A 133 -0.60 -3.51 -6.12
CA LEU A 133 -0.79 -4.65 -7.00
C LEU A 133 0.23 -5.77 -6.74
N ARG A 134 1.48 -5.41 -6.42
CA ARG A 134 2.51 -6.39 -6.02
C ARG A 134 2.13 -7.15 -4.73
N LEU A 135 1.41 -6.50 -3.80
CA LEU A 135 0.90 -7.17 -2.59
C LEU A 135 -0.01 -8.35 -2.97
N PHE A 136 -0.90 -8.17 -3.95
CA PHE A 136 -1.86 -9.21 -4.34
C PHE A 136 -1.20 -10.42 -5.02
N VAL A 137 0.00 -10.29 -5.55
CA VAL A 137 0.79 -11.44 -6.04
C VAL A 137 1.20 -12.36 -4.88
N ASN A 138 1.59 -11.77 -3.76
CA ASN A 138 2.10 -12.49 -2.59
C ASN A 138 0.98 -12.92 -1.61
N LEU A 139 -0.19 -12.31 -1.71
CA LEU A 139 -1.29 -12.50 -0.77
C LEU A 139 -1.75 -13.97 -0.62
N PRO A 140 -1.88 -14.79 -1.70
CA PRO A 140 -2.27 -16.18 -1.56
C PRO A 140 -1.29 -16.99 -0.69
N ASP A 141 0.01 -16.78 -0.86
CA ASP A 141 1.04 -17.44 -0.07
C ASP A 141 0.96 -17.03 1.40
N ILE A 142 0.79 -15.76 1.66
CA ILE A 142 0.62 -15.20 3.01
C ILE A 142 -0.59 -15.82 3.71
N VAL A 143 -1.74 -15.83 3.04
CA VAL A 143 -2.98 -16.41 3.59
C VAL A 143 -2.81 -17.89 3.89
N SER A 144 -2.07 -18.64 3.07
CA SER A 144 -1.81 -20.06 3.27
C SER A 144 -1.05 -20.36 4.57
N HIS A 145 -0.27 -19.41 5.08
CA HIS A 145 0.49 -19.51 6.33
C HIS A 145 -0.27 -18.97 7.55
N THR A 146 -1.50 -18.49 7.38
CA THR A 146 -2.33 -18.01 8.49
C THR A 146 -3.25 -19.11 9.02
N SER A 147 -3.68 -18.97 10.28
CA SER A 147 -4.66 -19.86 10.91
C SER A 147 -6.11 -19.43 10.66
N MET A 148 -6.39 -18.77 9.53
CA MET A 148 -7.75 -18.36 9.18
C MET A 148 -8.64 -19.57 8.86
N ASP A 149 -9.88 -19.52 9.32
CA ASP A 149 -10.87 -20.54 8.97
C ASP A 149 -11.27 -20.44 7.48
N PRO A 150 -11.77 -21.54 6.87
CA PRO A 150 -12.09 -21.57 5.44
C PRO A 150 -13.16 -20.56 5.01
N ALA A 151 -14.10 -20.21 5.89
CA ALA A 151 -15.14 -19.24 5.59
C ALA A 151 -14.56 -17.83 5.50
N SER A 152 -13.67 -17.46 6.44
CA SER A 152 -12.95 -16.19 6.42
C SER A 152 -12.02 -16.07 5.20
N VAL A 153 -11.34 -17.15 4.81
CA VAL A 153 -10.51 -17.17 3.59
C VAL A 153 -11.36 -16.98 2.34
N SER A 154 -12.54 -17.62 2.27
CA SER A 154 -13.45 -17.43 1.13
C SER A 154 -13.95 -15.99 1.03
N LEU A 155 -14.33 -15.41 2.16
CA LEU A 155 -14.80 -14.03 2.24
C LEU A 155 -13.70 -13.04 1.81
N LEU A 156 -12.47 -13.20 2.32
CA LEU A 156 -11.32 -12.40 1.92
C LEU A 156 -11.08 -12.52 0.40
N ARG A 157 -11.11 -13.73 -0.13
CA ARG A 157 -10.93 -13.96 -1.57
C ARG A 157 -11.97 -13.22 -2.40
N ASP A 158 -13.23 -13.21 -2.00
CA ASP A 158 -14.31 -12.59 -2.75
C ASP A 158 -14.14 -11.06 -2.74
N HIS A 159 -13.76 -10.46 -1.62
CA HIS A 159 -13.43 -9.03 -1.54
C HIS A 159 -12.19 -8.68 -2.37
N VAL A 160 -11.15 -9.50 -2.34
CA VAL A 160 -9.95 -9.32 -3.16
C VAL A 160 -10.26 -9.40 -4.65
N HIS A 161 -11.12 -10.33 -5.07
CA HIS A 161 -11.55 -10.42 -6.47
C HIS A 161 -12.31 -9.16 -6.93
N ALA A 162 -13.23 -8.66 -6.10
CA ALA A 162 -13.94 -7.41 -6.38
C ALA A 162 -12.99 -6.21 -6.47
N PHE A 163 -12.01 -6.15 -5.57
CA PHE A 163 -11.00 -5.09 -5.57
C PHE A 163 -10.08 -5.14 -6.80
N LEU A 164 -9.63 -6.33 -7.21
CA LEU A 164 -8.85 -6.50 -8.43
C LEU A 164 -9.63 -6.14 -9.70
N ALA A 165 -10.93 -6.44 -9.74
CA ALA A 165 -11.80 -6.00 -10.83
C ALA A 165 -11.91 -4.47 -10.89
N PHE A 166 -12.04 -3.81 -9.73
CA PHE A 166 -12.02 -2.35 -9.62
C PHE A 166 -10.69 -1.76 -10.12
N LEU A 167 -9.55 -2.30 -9.70
CA LEU A 167 -8.24 -1.85 -10.19
C LEU A 167 -8.09 -2.00 -11.70
N ALA A 168 -8.60 -3.09 -12.28
CA ALA A 168 -8.57 -3.32 -13.71
C ALA A 168 -9.45 -2.34 -14.49
N GLN A 169 -10.62 -1.99 -13.96
CA GLN A 169 -11.53 -1.01 -14.57
C GLN A 169 -10.94 0.42 -14.54
N GLU A 170 -10.29 0.77 -13.45
CA GLU A 170 -9.72 2.10 -13.22
C GLU A 170 -8.22 2.18 -13.60
N GLN A 171 -7.69 1.20 -14.30
CA GLN A 171 -6.26 1.04 -14.59
C GLN A 171 -5.63 2.31 -15.16
N ALA A 172 -6.25 2.94 -16.16
CA ALA A 172 -5.72 4.14 -16.81
C ALA A 172 -5.55 5.35 -15.87
N ARG A 173 -6.34 5.40 -14.79
CA ARG A 173 -6.34 6.49 -13.82
C ARG A 173 -5.45 6.21 -12.61
N LEU A 174 -5.45 4.96 -12.13
CA LEU A 174 -4.79 4.60 -10.89
C LEU A 174 -3.29 4.34 -11.06
N PHE A 175 -2.90 3.76 -12.19
CA PHE A 175 -1.50 3.42 -12.44
C PHE A 175 -0.72 4.54 -13.11
N CYS A 176 0.57 4.58 -12.84
CA CYS A 176 1.49 5.56 -13.38
C CYS A 176 1.61 5.40 -14.90
N GLN A 177 1.42 6.48 -15.63
CA GLN A 177 1.59 6.50 -17.09
C GLN A 177 3.04 6.81 -17.51
N ALA A 178 3.81 7.48 -16.64
CA ALA A 178 5.17 7.88 -16.93
C ALA A 178 6.06 7.68 -15.69
N TYR A 179 7.02 6.76 -15.81
CA TYR A 179 8.06 6.56 -14.81
C TYR A 179 9.12 7.66 -14.95
N GLN A 180 9.82 7.97 -13.87
CA GLN A 180 10.86 8.99 -13.83
C GLN A 180 12.24 8.37 -13.92
N GLU A 181 13.12 9.01 -14.67
CA GLU A 181 14.54 8.72 -14.62
C GLU A 181 15.13 9.30 -13.34
N PRO A 182 15.83 8.48 -12.53
CA PRO A 182 16.46 8.97 -11.33
C PRO A 182 17.65 9.90 -11.67
N SER A 183 18.05 10.70 -10.69
CA SER A 183 19.21 11.58 -10.86
C SER A 183 20.49 10.78 -11.06
N PRO A 184 21.53 11.36 -11.72
CA PRO A 184 22.84 10.70 -11.85
C PRO A 184 23.50 10.34 -10.52
N ALA A 185 23.16 11.04 -9.44
CA ALA A 185 23.62 10.72 -8.10
C ALA A 185 23.00 9.42 -7.56
N TYR A 186 21.74 9.13 -7.94
CA TYR A 186 21.05 7.90 -7.56
C TYR A 186 21.70 6.66 -8.18
N HIS A 187 22.07 6.72 -9.47
CA HIS A 187 22.75 5.61 -10.16
C HIS A 187 24.13 5.27 -9.57
N ARG A 188 24.80 6.20 -8.88
CA ARG A 188 26.09 5.93 -8.23
C ARG A 188 25.96 5.14 -6.94
N LEU A 189 24.76 5.00 -6.40
CA LEU A 189 24.49 4.26 -5.17
C LEU A 189 24.13 2.78 -5.44
N HIS A 190 23.98 2.41 -6.69
CA HIS A 190 23.63 1.08 -7.19
C HIS A 190 24.70 0.54 -8.13
#